data_c69834390da187ee0c3033a0cba87cdb
#
_entry.id   c69834390da187ee0c3033a0cba87cdb
#
_cell.length_a   1.000
_cell.length_b   1.000
_cell.length_c   1.000
_cell.angle_alpha   90.00
_cell.angle_beta   90.00
_cell.angle_gamma   90.00
#
_symmetry.space_group_name_H-M   'P 1'
#
loop_
_entity.id
_entity.type
_entity.pdbx_description
1 polymer ?
#
loop_
_entity_poly.entity_id
_entity_poly.type
_entity_poly.pdbx_seq_one_letter_code
_entity_poly.pdbx_strand_id
1 'polypeptide(L)'
;MERGRNWSGNERNVAFLNTGDGKFAGVSALLGFDSPADGRGMVLVDWDGDGDQDVWLTQRTAPRLRFLRNDNHSNGNAIQIKLTTPYGTSQAIGARVTLTDSHGAQQIRTLRAGEGYLSQSSQSLHFGLGSSTSAGKLHVRWPDGSTDQISGVLKGHWLLEKGESTLIPIKRPSSQLAVRPRESPEHTPSKARRLIPHSPLKLPSIPLVESSGKATQVKVSAKRQLLVFWATWCSPCIKELNELNQHRQTLSENGLEILAINVDDVQQSADARSIQVKKMFRKHAWKLNSALATRNTLEMVDAAREVILGRQWTWSIPCSMLLDEQGDLIAIYEGSPPVEQLNEDAEKLFKSGTDRNHAVPYQGQWYLAHYPTDRLALGEVLLEKGMLASLDDYMDSLREVKLALPEKAAFISRKAGMQAAKTNMPLGIQLLDHAIYFEPQNTEHLYARAVFQQSSQKYQEAIKDYESILSKETAHTRATAALAWLLSVSPDASMRNPTKAIQLAKSVCHQTQNQAPEALDVLASAFASNGNFSSAVETAEKALSLLKEKERQNSPIKVRLQLFRKGKIFILNQ
;
A
#
# COMPACT_ATOMS: atom_id res chain seq x y z
N MET A 1 -8.76 -7.89 5.37
CA MET A 1 -7.94 -8.79 6.21
C MET A 1 -7.46 -8.00 7.41
N GLU A 2 -7.66 -8.50 8.61
CA GLU A 2 -7.05 -7.88 9.79
C GLU A 2 -5.53 -7.94 9.67
N ARG A 3 -4.88 -6.80 9.84
CA ARG A 3 -3.42 -6.70 9.80
C ARG A 3 -2.80 -7.60 10.87
N GLY A 4 -1.82 -8.39 10.49
CA GLY A 4 -1.10 -9.31 11.37
C GLY A 4 -1.48 -10.78 11.25
N ARG A 5 -2.52 -11.16 10.50
CA ARG A 5 -2.78 -12.55 10.16
C ARG A 5 -2.15 -12.87 8.81
N ASN A 6 -1.00 -13.52 8.84
CA ASN A 6 -0.39 -14.10 7.65
C ASN A 6 -1.09 -15.41 7.31
N TRP A 7 -1.39 -15.61 6.02
CA TRP A 7 -1.63 -16.96 5.52
C TRP A 7 -0.35 -17.78 5.77
N SER A 8 -0.51 -19.04 6.15
CA SER A 8 0.64 -19.96 6.22
C SER A 8 1.43 -19.85 4.91
N GLY A 9 2.72 -19.67 5.00
CA GLY A 9 3.62 -19.62 3.85
C GLY A 9 4.27 -20.96 3.55
N ASN A 10 3.84 -22.04 4.23
CA ASN A 10 4.42 -23.37 4.20
C ASN A 10 3.38 -24.46 3.90
N GLU A 11 2.27 -24.10 3.27
CA GLU A 11 1.27 -25.08 2.84
C GLU A 11 1.85 -25.96 1.75
N ARG A 12 1.84 -27.28 2.01
CA ARG A 12 2.36 -28.27 1.05
C ARG A 12 1.37 -28.45 -0.08
N ASN A 13 1.90 -28.59 -1.29
CA ASN A 13 1.09 -28.99 -2.43
C ASN A 13 0.69 -30.46 -2.27
N VAL A 14 -0.53 -30.79 -2.69
CA VAL A 14 -1.05 -32.15 -2.60
C VAL A 14 -1.48 -32.68 -3.96
N ALA A 15 -1.20 -33.95 -4.20
CA ALA A 15 -1.64 -34.70 -5.38
C ALA A 15 -2.30 -36.00 -4.92
N PHE A 16 -3.47 -36.28 -5.50
CA PHE A 16 -4.25 -37.47 -5.23
C PHE A 16 -4.41 -38.30 -6.50
N LEU A 17 -4.12 -39.59 -6.42
CA LEU A 17 -4.36 -40.55 -7.48
C LEU A 17 -5.70 -41.25 -7.22
N ASN A 18 -6.58 -41.26 -8.21
CA ASN A 18 -7.79 -42.08 -8.17
C ASN A 18 -7.41 -43.55 -8.33
N THR A 19 -7.72 -44.37 -7.34
CA THR A 19 -7.41 -45.81 -7.35
C THR A 19 -8.42 -46.66 -8.10
N GLY A 20 -9.50 -46.07 -8.61
CA GLY A 20 -10.52 -46.76 -9.38
C GLY A 20 -11.60 -47.49 -8.57
N ASP A 21 -11.43 -47.61 -7.26
CA ASP A 21 -12.39 -48.21 -6.32
C ASP A 21 -13.22 -47.15 -5.54
N GLY A 22 -13.30 -45.94 -6.07
CA GLY A 22 -13.96 -44.80 -5.42
C GLY A 22 -13.13 -44.11 -4.33
N LYS A 23 -11.87 -44.46 -4.22
CA LYS A 23 -10.91 -43.86 -3.27
C LYS A 23 -9.80 -43.08 -3.97
N PHE A 24 -9.09 -42.29 -3.20
CA PHE A 24 -7.95 -41.53 -3.66
C PHE A 24 -6.76 -41.81 -2.73
N ALA A 25 -5.61 -42.10 -3.34
CA ALA A 25 -4.33 -42.22 -2.64
C ALA A 25 -3.54 -40.91 -2.69
N GLY A 26 -3.00 -40.46 -1.56
CA GLY A 26 -2.08 -39.32 -1.51
C GLY A 26 -0.72 -39.70 -2.08
N VAL A 27 -0.35 -39.11 -3.21
CA VAL A 27 0.88 -39.46 -3.94
C VAL A 27 1.84 -38.28 -4.08
N SER A 28 1.63 -37.23 -3.33
CA SER A 28 2.37 -35.95 -3.43
C SER A 28 3.88 -36.15 -3.37
N ALA A 29 4.38 -36.90 -2.40
CA ALA A 29 5.80 -37.15 -2.22
C ALA A 29 6.41 -38.01 -3.34
N LEU A 30 5.64 -38.96 -3.87
CA LEU A 30 6.08 -39.83 -4.97
C LEU A 30 6.22 -39.08 -6.28
N LEU A 31 5.35 -38.07 -6.50
CA LEU A 31 5.32 -37.28 -7.73
C LEU A 31 6.14 -35.99 -7.67
N GLY A 32 6.85 -35.72 -6.58
CA GLY A 32 7.59 -34.47 -6.40
C GLY A 32 6.75 -33.22 -6.17
N PHE A 33 5.43 -33.38 -5.91
CA PHE A 33 4.52 -32.28 -5.63
C PHE A 33 4.64 -31.78 -4.17
N ASP A 34 5.18 -32.58 -3.27
CA ASP A 34 5.26 -32.30 -1.83
C ASP A 34 6.22 -31.16 -1.51
N SER A 35 5.90 -29.98 -1.94
CA SER A 35 6.66 -28.75 -1.73
C SER A 35 5.94 -27.84 -0.73
N PRO A 36 6.65 -27.34 0.30
CA PRO A 36 6.08 -26.42 1.28
C PRO A 36 6.03 -24.96 0.78
N ALA A 37 6.11 -24.72 -0.52
CA ALA A 37 6.31 -23.39 -1.07
C ALA A 37 4.99 -22.63 -1.34
N ASP A 38 3.87 -23.05 -0.75
CA ASP A 38 2.58 -22.37 -0.80
C ASP A 38 2.10 -22.09 -2.24
N GLY A 39 1.69 -23.18 -2.94
CA GLY A 39 1.23 -23.15 -4.34
C GLY A 39 0.02 -22.23 -4.55
N ARG A 40 -0.03 -21.56 -5.69
CA ARG A 40 -1.12 -20.65 -6.07
C ARG A 40 -1.80 -21.07 -7.36
N GLY A 41 -1.14 -20.92 -8.47
CA GLY A 41 -1.67 -21.26 -9.78
C GLY A 41 -0.98 -22.50 -10.34
N MET A 42 -1.74 -23.32 -11.07
CA MET A 42 -1.25 -24.50 -11.74
C MET A 42 -1.69 -24.46 -13.21
N VAL A 43 -0.78 -24.83 -14.09
CA VAL A 43 -1.04 -24.95 -15.53
C VAL A 43 -0.60 -26.31 -16.01
N LEU A 44 -1.47 -26.99 -16.74
CA LEU A 44 -1.18 -28.24 -17.42
C LEU A 44 -0.90 -27.97 -18.90
N VAL A 45 0.19 -28.51 -19.40
CA VAL A 45 0.60 -28.37 -20.80
C VAL A 45 1.57 -29.50 -21.15
N ASP A 46 1.44 -30.05 -22.33
CA ASP A 46 2.51 -30.88 -22.93
C ASP A 46 3.58 -29.90 -23.46
N TRP A 47 4.61 -29.65 -22.66
CA TRP A 47 5.59 -28.59 -22.93
C TRP A 47 6.64 -29.02 -23.95
N ASP A 48 7.13 -30.24 -23.86
CA ASP A 48 8.19 -30.77 -24.74
C ASP A 48 7.64 -31.52 -25.93
N GLY A 49 6.32 -31.74 -26.01
CA GLY A 49 5.65 -32.33 -27.15
C GLY A 49 5.73 -33.85 -27.21
N ASP A 50 6.04 -34.51 -26.09
CA ASP A 50 6.16 -35.96 -26.00
C ASP A 50 4.83 -36.70 -25.82
N GLY A 51 3.75 -35.95 -25.58
CA GLY A 51 2.37 -36.48 -25.52
C GLY A 51 1.84 -36.62 -24.09
N ASP A 52 2.64 -36.42 -23.07
CA ASP A 52 2.14 -36.34 -21.70
C ASP A 52 2.07 -34.89 -21.15
N GLN A 53 1.44 -34.73 -20.01
CA GLN A 53 1.21 -33.39 -19.46
C GLN A 53 2.21 -33.03 -18.39
N ASP A 54 2.87 -31.92 -18.59
CA ASP A 54 3.73 -31.27 -17.63
C ASP A 54 2.96 -30.26 -16.77
N VAL A 55 3.59 -29.84 -15.69
CA VAL A 55 2.97 -28.92 -14.74
C VAL A 55 3.87 -27.72 -14.49
N TRP A 56 3.31 -26.51 -14.70
CA TRP A 56 3.85 -25.28 -14.18
C TRP A 56 3.11 -24.88 -12.92
N LEU A 57 3.86 -24.60 -11.84
CA LEU A 57 3.32 -24.15 -10.56
C LEU A 57 3.84 -22.76 -10.22
N THR A 58 2.93 -21.83 -9.93
CA THR A 58 3.28 -20.57 -9.28
C THR A 58 3.16 -20.74 -7.77
N GLN A 59 4.10 -20.14 -7.04
CA GLN A 59 4.20 -20.28 -5.60
C GLN A 59 4.37 -18.91 -4.93
N ARG A 60 3.88 -18.78 -3.73
CA ARG A 60 4.02 -17.54 -2.95
C ARG A 60 5.44 -17.34 -2.45
N THR A 61 6.10 -18.40 -2.03
CA THR A 61 7.48 -18.40 -1.57
C THR A 61 8.44 -18.81 -2.68
N ALA A 62 9.73 -18.58 -2.51
CA ALA A 62 10.74 -19.01 -3.48
C ALA A 62 10.93 -20.54 -3.48
N PRO A 63 11.17 -21.14 -4.65
CA PRO A 63 11.13 -20.54 -5.98
C PRO A 63 9.69 -20.23 -6.41
N ARG A 64 9.44 -19.02 -6.92
CA ARG A 64 8.08 -18.57 -7.26
C ARG A 64 7.45 -19.29 -8.44
N LEU A 65 8.26 -19.91 -9.28
CA LEU A 65 7.84 -20.70 -10.42
C LEU A 65 8.58 -22.03 -10.39
N ARG A 66 7.83 -23.12 -10.53
CA ARG A 66 8.37 -24.48 -10.69
C ARG A 66 7.82 -25.10 -11.97
N PHE A 67 8.68 -25.79 -12.67
CA PHE A 67 8.34 -26.68 -13.77
C PHE A 67 8.55 -28.12 -13.30
N LEU A 68 7.52 -28.93 -13.39
CA LEU A 68 7.55 -30.36 -13.13
C LEU A 68 7.31 -31.05 -14.46
N ARG A 69 8.37 -31.57 -15.06
CA ARG A 69 8.29 -32.33 -16.28
C ARG A 69 7.83 -33.76 -15.95
N ASN A 70 6.91 -34.26 -16.74
CA ASN A 70 6.46 -35.63 -16.67
C ASN A 70 7.36 -36.47 -17.58
N ASP A 71 8.27 -37.23 -17.01
CA ASP A 71 9.17 -38.13 -17.72
C ASP A 71 8.67 -39.60 -17.60
N ASN A 72 7.36 -39.80 -17.52
CA ASN A 72 6.81 -41.14 -17.40
C ASN A 72 6.97 -41.91 -18.73
N HIS A 73 8.02 -42.66 -18.82
CA HIS A 73 8.30 -43.51 -20.01
C HIS A 73 7.37 -44.72 -20.12
N SER A 74 6.21 -44.72 -19.44
CA SER A 74 5.18 -45.70 -19.74
C SER A 74 4.74 -45.49 -21.21
N ASN A 75 4.61 -46.56 -21.98
CA ASN A 75 4.18 -46.54 -23.41
C ASN A 75 2.76 -45.96 -23.60
N GLY A 76 2.42 -44.90 -22.88
CA GLY A 76 1.16 -44.21 -22.93
C GLY A 76 1.06 -43.39 -24.23
N ASN A 77 0.01 -43.63 -25.01
CA ASN A 77 -0.31 -42.79 -26.14
C ASN A 77 -1.35 -41.75 -25.77
N ALA A 78 -1.33 -40.60 -26.42
CA ALA A 78 -2.31 -39.54 -26.20
C ALA A 78 -2.82 -38.95 -27.54
N ILE A 79 -4.01 -38.37 -27.44
CA ILE A 79 -4.58 -37.49 -28.48
C ILE A 79 -4.70 -36.10 -27.86
N GLN A 80 -4.18 -35.10 -28.54
CA GLN A 80 -4.36 -33.70 -28.19
C GLN A 80 -5.13 -33.00 -29.31
N ILE A 81 -6.20 -32.30 -28.93
CA ILE A 81 -7.09 -31.67 -29.91
C ILE A 81 -7.19 -30.18 -29.57
N LYS A 82 -6.78 -29.37 -30.53
CA LYS A 82 -7.04 -27.93 -30.51
C LYS A 82 -8.29 -27.66 -31.35
N LEU A 83 -9.23 -26.94 -30.77
CA LEU A 83 -10.46 -26.53 -31.43
C LEU A 83 -10.34 -25.10 -31.96
N THR A 84 -10.87 -24.88 -33.16
CA THR A 84 -11.00 -23.54 -33.74
C THR A 84 -12.32 -23.40 -34.50
N THR A 85 -12.70 -22.17 -34.77
CA THR A 85 -13.81 -21.81 -35.65
C THR A 85 -13.26 -20.94 -36.78
N PRO A 86 -13.99 -20.67 -37.86
CA PRO A 86 -13.59 -19.70 -38.88
C PRO A 86 -13.25 -18.30 -38.32
N TYR A 87 -13.73 -17.97 -37.11
CA TYR A 87 -13.50 -16.72 -36.43
C TYR A 87 -12.47 -16.82 -35.28
N GLY A 88 -11.78 -17.94 -35.16
CA GLY A 88 -10.71 -18.17 -34.19
C GLY A 88 -11.10 -19.05 -33.00
N THR A 89 -10.08 -19.38 -32.18
CA THR A 89 -10.21 -20.33 -31.07
C THR A 89 -11.09 -19.79 -29.92
N SER A 90 -11.18 -18.48 -29.74
CA SER A 90 -11.99 -17.88 -28.66
C SER A 90 -13.47 -18.23 -28.73
N GLN A 91 -14.00 -18.40 -29.93
CA GLN A 91 -15.41 -18.82 -30.14
C GLN A 91 -15.65 -20.31 -29.93
N ALA A 92 -14.60 -21.11 -29.79
CA ALA A 92 -14.70 -22.52 -29.42
C ALA A 92 -14.77 -22.74 -27.90
N ILE A 93 -14.55 -21.70 -27.09
CA ILE A 93 -14.64 -21.79 -25.63
C ILE A 93 -16.05 -22.22 -25.23
N GLY A 94 -16.14 -23.26 -24.39
CA GLY A 94 -17.40 -23.91 -24.03
C GLY A 94 -17.68 -25.19 -24.83
N ALA A 95 -16.94 -25.45 -25.89
CA ALA A 95 -17.09 -26.71 -26.65
C ALA A 95 -16.76 -27.92 -25.76
N ARG A 96 -17.60 -28.95 -25.88
CA ARG A 96 -17.45 -30.20 -25.14
C ARG A 96 -17.07 -31.31 -26.07
N VAL A 97 -15.95 -31.96 -25.79
CA VAL A 97 -15.42 -33.06 -26.58
C VAL A 97 -15.58 -34.36 -25.81
N THR A 98 -16.19 -35.34 -26.43
CA THR A 98 -16.29 -36.72 -25.95
C THR A 98 -15.48 -37.61 -26.85
N LEU A 99 -14.46 -38.25 -26.30
CA LEU A 99 -13.66 -39.27 -26.96
C LEU A 99 -14.16 -40.64 -26.50
N THR A 100 -14.51 -41.53 -27.46
CA THR A 100 -14.89 -42.90 -27.17
C THR A 100 -13.80 -43.82 -27.69
N ASP A 101 -13.24 -44.66 -26.85
CA ASP A 101 -12.21 -45.62 -27.24
C ASP A 101 -12.80 -46.84 -28.01
N SER A 102 -11.94 -47.77 -28.40
CA SER A 102 -12.34 -49.00 -29.11
C SER A 102 -13.18 -49.96 -28.26
N HIS A 103 -13.18 -49.78 -26.92
CA HIS A 103 -13.93 -50.61 -25.96
C HIS A 103 -15.23 -49.93 -25.49
N GLY A 104 -15.52 -48.74 -26.02
CA GLY A 104 -16.71 -47.96 -25.63
C GLY A 104 -16.55 -47.08 -24.39
N ALA A 105 -15.37 -47.04 -23.74
CA ALA A 105 -15.13 -46.14 -22.65
C ALA A 105 -15.03 -44.68 -23.15
N GLN A 106 -15.60 -43.76 -22.36
CA GLN A 106 -15.70 -42.36 -22.74
C GLN A 106 -14.86 -41.48 -21.84
N GLN A 107 -14.13 -40.56 -22.46
CA GLN A 107 -13.46 -39.45 -21.80
C GLN A 107 -14.08 -38.14 -22.29
N ILE A 108 -14.35 -37.23 -21.36
CA ILE A 108 -15.00 -35.95 -21.68
C ILE A 108 -14.08 -34.80 -21.23
N ARG A 109 -13.90 -33.83 -22.12
CA ARG A 109 -13.20 -32.59 -21.86
C ARG A 109 -14.01 -31.39 -22.35
N THR A 110 -13.92 -30.27 -21.64
CA THR A 110 -14.56 -29.02 -22.07
C THR A 110 -13.47 -27.97 -22.23
N LEU A 111 -13.48 -27.25 -23.35
CA LEU A 111 -12.57 -26.14 -23.57
C LEU A 111 -13.00 -24.95 -22.71
N ARG A 112 -12.14 -24.52 -21.80
CA ARG A 112 -12.40 -23.45 -20.84
C ARG A 112 -11.52 -22.22 -21.09
N ALA A 113 -12.01 -21.04 -20.75
CA ALA A 113 -11.28 -19.76 -20.84
C ALA A 113 -10.30 -19.54 -19.67
N GLY A 114 -10.48 -20.27 -18.59
CA GLY A 114 -9.63 -20.21 -17.40
C GLY A 114 -9.87 -21.43 -16.54
N GLU A 115 -8.86 -21.85 -15.79
CA GLU A 115 -8.93 -23.04 -14.97
C GLU A 115 -8.01 -22.89 -13.75
N GLY A 116 -8.57 -23.14 -12.57
CA GLY A 116 -7.83 -22.96 -11.32
C GLY A 116 -7.74 -21.48 -10.87
N TYR A 117 -6.82 -21.21 -9.93
CA TYR A 117 -6.64 -19.88 -9.34
C TYR A 117 -5.67 -19.05 -10.19
N LEU A 118 -6.19 -18.00 -10.85
CA LEU A 118 -5.42 -17.07 -11.68
C LEU A 118 -4.51 -17.78 -12.70
N SER A 119 -5.02 -18.88 -13.29
CA SER A 119 -4.28 -19.70 -14.22
C SER A 119 -5.17 -20.17 -15.38
N GLN A 120 -4.52 -20.59 -16.46
CA GLN A 120 -5.15 -21.22 -17.59
C GLN A 120 -4.22 -22.29 -18.14
N SER A 121 -4.71 -23.53 -18.17
CA SER A 121 -4.03 -24.66 -18.83
C SER A 121 -4.03 -24.51 -20.35
N SER A 122 -3.29 -25.38 -21.04
CA SER A 122 -3.29 -25.42 -22.49
C SER A 122 -4.71 -25.50 -23.05
N GLN A 123 -4.98 -24.78 -24.12
CA GLN A 123 -6.24 -24.89 -24.87
C GLN A 123 -6.32 -26.15 -25.72
N SER A 124 -5.27 -26.98 -25.77
CA SER A 124 -5.32 -28.31 -26.37
C SER A 124 -5.92 -29.28 -25.36
N LEU A 125 -7.03 -29.93 -25.76
CA LEU A 125 -7.70 -30.91 -24.92
C LEU A 125 -6.94 -32.24 -25.00
N HIS A 126 -6.45 -32.73 -23.86
CA HIS A 126 -5.65 -33.93 -23.78
C HIS A 126 -6.48 -35.16 -23.38
N PHE A 127 -6.29 -36.28 -24.12
CA PHE A 127 -6.93 -37.54 -23.89
C PHE A 127 -5.87 -38.66 -23.88
N GLY A 128 -5.65 -39.28 -22.75
CA GLY A 128 -4.77 -40.45 -22.64
C GLY A 128 -5.43 -41.68 -23.21
N LEU A 129 -4.67 -42.45 -24.01
CA LEU A 129 -5.14 -43.69 -24.66
C LEU A 129 -4.57 -44.95 -24.02
N GLY A 130 -3.70 -44.84 -23.04
CA GLY A 130 -2.91 -45.96 -22.52
C GLY A 130 -2.07 -46.60 -23.62
N SER A 131 -2.15 -47.91 -23.82
CA SER A 131 -1.42 -48.62 -24.87
C SER A 131 -2.06 -48.51 -26.27
N SER A 132 -3.27 -47.98 -26.39
CA SER A 132 -3.96 -47.85 -27.66
C SER A 132 -3.35 -46.75 -28.53
N THR A 133 -3.26 -46.94 -29.83
CA THR A 133 -2.73 -45.96 -30.78
C THR A 133 -3.82 -45.13 -31.46
N SER A 134 -5.09 -45.46 -31.22
CA SER A 134 -6.23 -44.77 -31.81
C SER A 134 -7.44 -44.78 -30.89
N ALA A 135 -8.34 -43.83 -31.11
CA ALA A 135 -9.68 -43.82 -30.53
C ALA A 135 -10.74 -44.13 -31.58
N GLY A 136 -11.86 -44.70 -31.12
CA GLY A 136 -12.99 -45.08 -32.01
C GLY A 136 -13.70 -43.85 -32.57
N LYS A 137 -14.15 -42.94 -31.70
CA LYS A 137 -14.96 -41.79 -32.11
C LYS A 137 -14.60 -40.54 -31.27
N LEU A 138 -14.62 -39.42 -31.97
CA LEU A 138 -14.57 -38.09 -31.36
C LEU A 138 -15.88 -37.37 -31.65
N HIS A 139 -16.59 -36.94 -30.65
CA HIS A 139 -17.81 -36.15 -30.76
C HIS A 139 -17.60 -34.79 -30.12
N VAL A 140 -17.82 -33.73 -30.89
CA VAL A 140 -17.70 -32.35 -30.43
C VAL A 140 -19.06 -31.68 -30.42
N ARG A 141 -19.47 -31.14 -29.29
CA ARG A 141 -20.61 -30.25 -29.17
C ARG A 141 -20.10 -28.81 -28.99
N TRP A 142 -20.38 -27.97 -29.94
CA TRP A 142 -19.98 -26.57 -29.97
C TRP A 142 -20.87 -25.69 -29.08
N PRO A 143 -20.41 -24.48 -28.71
CA PRO A 143 -21.18 -23.58 -27.83
C PRO A 143 -22.54 -23.17 -28.41
N ASP A 144 -22.69 -23.11 -29.72
CA ASP A 144 -23.97 -22.80 -30.38
C ASP A 144 -24.91 -23.99 -30.50
N GLY A 145 -24.53 -25.16 -29.95
CA GLY A 145 -25.31 -26.37 -29.96
C GLY A 145 -25.09 -27.27 -31.16
N SER A 146 -24.36 -26.83 -32.19
CA SER A 146 -24.00 -27.70 -33.34
C SER A 146 -23.03 -28.80 -32.90
N THR A 147 -22.93 -29.85 -33.70
CA THR A 147 -22.12 -31.04 -33.39
C THR A 147 -21.33 -31.53 -34.59
N ASP A 148 -20.08 -31.95 -34.33
CA ASP A 148 -19.24 -32.65 -35.29
C ASP A 148 -18.85 -34.03 -34.76
N GLN A 149 -18.67 -34.99 -35.65
CA GLN A 149 -18.25 -36.34 -35.30
C GLN A 149 -17.17 -36.82 -36.25
N ILE A 150 -16.09 -37.35 -35.68
CA ILE A 150 -14.95 -37.90 -36.42
C ILE A 150 -14.67 -39.30 -35.90
N SER A 151 -14.39 -40.23 -36.82
CA SER A 151 -14.07 -41.62 -36.49
C SER A 151 -12.60 -41.93 -36.77
N GLY A 152 -12.03 -42.89 -36.03
CA GLY A 152 -10.70 -43.41 -36.31
C GLY A 152 -9.57 -42.41 -35.99
N VAL A 153 -9.68 -41.66 -34.91
CA VAL A 153 -8.67 -40.64 -34.51
C VAL A 153 -7.40 -41.32 -34.02
N LEU A 154 -6.29 -41.04 -34.69
CA LEU A 154 -4.98 -41.58 -34.33
C LEU A 154 -4.32 -40.74 -33.21
N LYS A 155 -3.39 -41.34 -32.48
CA LYS A 155 -2.55 -40.63 -31.53
C LYS A 155 -1.84 -39.44 -32.18
N GLY A 156 -1.62 -38.36 -31.41
CA GLY A 156 -0.91 -37.19 -31.89
C GLY A 156 -1.65 -35.88 -31.61
N HIS A 157 -1.17 -34.82 -32.24
CA HIS A 157 -1.68 -33.46 -32.06
C HIS A 157 -2.50 -33.03 -33.29
N TRP A 158 -3.71 -32.58 -33.05
CA TRP A 158 -4.67 -32.30 -34.09
C TRP A 158 -5.37 -30.95 -33.92
N LEU A 159 -5.62 -30.28 -35.03
CA LEU A 159 -6.53 -29.14 -35.11
C LEU A 159 -7.84 -29.59 -35.71
N LEU A 160 -8.94 -29.26 -35.06
CA LEU A 160 -10.29 -29.43 -35.62
C LEU A 160 -10.93 -28.05 -35.78
N GLU A 161 -11.29 -27.73 -37.00
CA GLU A 161 -12.09 -26.57 -37.33
C GLU A 161 -13.59 -26.95 -37.34
N LYS A 162 -14.42 -26.07 -36.79
CA LYS A 162 -15.86 -26.29 -36.70
C LYS A 162 -16.49 -26.50 -38.06
N GLY A 163 -17.29 -27.58 -38.21
CA GLY A 163 -17.95 -27.96 -39.43
C GLY A 163 -17.10 -28.85 -40.35
N GLU A 164 -15.83 -29.08 -39.99
CA GLU A 164 -14.96 -29.96 -40.76
C GLU A 164 -15.05 -31.42 -40.26
N SER A 165 -14.94 -32.37 -41.18
CA SER A 165 -14.95 -33.80 -40.86
C SER A 165 -13.56 -34.44 -40.77
N THR A 166 -12.51 -33.61 -40.93
CA THR A 166 -11.12 -34.05 -40.97
C THR A 166 -10.28 -33.31 -39.96
N LEU A 167 -9.31 -34.02 -39.36
CA LEU A 167 -8.34 -33.46 -38.44
C LEU A 167 -7.07 -33.02 -39.18
N ILE A 168 -6.59 -31.84 -38.91
CA ILE A 168 -5.35 -31.30 -39.46
C ILE A 168 -4.22 -31.60 -38.47
N PRO A 169 -3.13 -32.28 -38.86
CA PRO A 169 -2.03 -32.56 -37.93
C PRO A 169 -1.26 -31.31 -37.60
N ILE A 170 -1.00 -31.09 -36.29
CA ILE A 170 -0.16 -30.02 -35.79
C ILE A 170 1.26 -30.58 -35.65
N LYS A 171 2.19 -30.08 -36.47
CA LYS A 171 3.61 -30.36 -36.26
C LYS A 171 4.11 -29.50 -35.10
N ARG A 172 4.47 -30.12 -34.00
CA ARG A 172 5.23 -29.44 -32.97
C ARG A 172 6.73 -29.61 -33.23
N PRO A 173 7.54 -28.58 -33.15
CA PRO A 173 8.98 -28.76 -33.06
C PRO A 173 9.23 -29.60 -31.81
N SER A 174 9.99 -30.69 -31.92
CA SER A 174 10.51 -31.39 -30.75
C SER A 174 11.41 -30.38 -30.02
N SER A 175 10.88 -29.73 -29.04
CA SER A 175 11.68 -28.93 -28.14
C SER A 175 12.36 -29.93 -27.23
N GLN A 176 13.54 -30.44 -27.64
CA GLN A 176 14.47 -30.83 -26.63
C GLN A 176 14.69 -29.57 -25.81
N LEU A 177 14.00 -29.47 -24.69
CA LEU A 177 14.45 -28.62 -23.61
C LEU A 177 15.84 -29.11 -23.28
N ALA A 178 16.83 -28.57 -24.00
CA ALA A 178 18.16 -28.56 -23.48
C ALA A 178 18.04 -27.79 -22.15
N VAL A 179 17.70 -28.50 -21.09
CA VAL A 179 18.02 -28.07 -19.75
C VAL A 179 19.55 -27.98 -19.78
N ARG A 180 20.03 -26.87 -20.33
CA ARG A 180 21.38 -26.47 -19.97
C ARG A 180 21.31 -26.37 -18.47
N PRO A 181 22.05 -27.18 -17.71
CA PRO A 181 22.31 -26.86 -16.34
C PRO A 181 22.89 -25.46 -16.46
N ARG A 182 22.05 -24.43 -16.23
CA ARG A 182 22.59 -23.13 -15.98
C ARG A 182 23.44 -23.45 -14.78
N GLU A 183 24.77 -23.34 -14.93
CA GLU A 183 25.61 -23.11 -13.78
C GLU A 183 24.87 -22.01 -13.05
N SER A 184 24.09 -22.40 -12.09
CA SER A 184 23.47 -21.48 -11.17
C SER A 184 24.68 -20.68 -10.74
N PRO A 185 24.78 -19.36 -11.08
CA PRO A 185 25.90 -18.60 -10.56
C PRO A 185 25.87 -19.01 -9.11
N GLU A 186 26.96 -19.62 -8.62
CA GLU A 186 27.01 -20.09 -7.25
C GLU A 186 26.41 -18.95 -6.47
N HIS A 187 25.15 -19.11 -6.08
CA HIS A 187 24.55 -18.23 -5.12
C HIS A 187 25.36 -18.52 -3.88
N THR A 188 26.55 -17.91 -3.82
CA THR A 188 27.14 -17.59 -2.54
C THR A 188 25.97 -16.98 -1.81
N PRO A 189 25.40 -17.67 -0.80
CA PRO A 189 24.22 -17.18 -0.15
C PRO A 189 24.56 -15.77 0.29
N SER A 190 24.02 -14.78 -0.42
CA SER A 190 24.24 -13.38 -0.08
C SER A 190 23.84 -13.29 1.37
N LYS A 191 24.80 -13.03 2.24
CA LYS A 191 24.58 -12.91 3.68
C LYS A 191 23.58 -11.80 3.99
N ALA A 192 23.22 -11.01 2.98
CA ALA A 192 22.24 -9.93 3.04
C ALA A 192 21.15 -10.10 1.97
N ARG A 193 19.91 -9.92 2.36
CA ARG A 193 18.79 -9.72 1.41
C ARG A 193 18.80 -8.28 0.96
N ARG A 194 18.65 -8.06 -0.34
CA ARG A 194 18.61 -6.74 -0.96
C ARG A 194 17.20 -6.44 -1.44
N LEU A 195 16.59 -5.40 -0.90
CA LEU A 195 15.26 -4.95 -1.27
C LEU A 195 15.40 -3.59 -1.99
N ILE A 196 15.05 -3.56 -3.26
CA ILE A 196 15.09 -2.34 -4.07
C ILE A 196 13.65 -1.93 -4.35
N PRO A 197 13.17 -0.78 -3.86
CA PRO A 197 11.85 -0.28 -4.22
C PRO A 197 11.80 0.03 -5.72
N HIS A 198 10.65 -0.12 -6.32
CA HIS A 198 10.45 0.10 -7.76
C HIS A 198 10.84 1.51 -8.22
N SER A 199 10.56 2.51 -7.40
CA SER A 199 11.11 3.88 -7.51
C SER A 199 11.59 4.34 -6.13
N PRO A 200 12.48 5.36 -6.05
CA PRO A 200 12.87 5.92 -4.76
C PRO A 200 11.66 6.25 -3.90
N LEU A 201 11.71 5.84 -2.64
CA LEU A 201 10.65 6.14 -1.68
C LEU A 201 11.05 7.37 -0.88
N LYS A 202 10.30 8.46 -1.06
CA LYS A 202 10.43 9.64 -0.22
C LYS A 202 10.21 9.26 1.24
N LEU A 203 11.12 9.67 2.12
CA LEU A 203 10.98 9.49 3.55
C LEU A 203 10.72 10.82 4.23
N PRO A 204 9.92 10.85 5.31
CA PRO A 204 9.92 11.99 6.23
C PRO A 204 11.26 12.05 6.98
N SER A 205 11.49 13.12 7.70
CA SER A 205 12.65 13.26 8.58
C SER A 205 12.73 12.09 9.55
N ILE A 206 13.89 11.42 9.59
CA ILE A 206 14.15 10.31 10.52
C ILE A 206 14.73 10.89 11.80
N PRO A 207 13.99 10.88 12.93
CA PRO A 207 14.46 11.46 14.18
C PRO A 207 15.55 10.60 14.82
N LEU A 208 16.58 11.23 15.35
CA LEU A 208 17.74 10.62 15.99
C LEU A 208 18.13 11.39 17.26
N VAL A 209 19.06 10.84 18.03
CA VAL A 209 19.72 11.53 19.11
C VAL A 209 21.23 11.45 18.90
N GLU A 210 21.91 12.58 19.00
CA GLU A 210 23.38 12.61 18.95
C GLU A 210 24.00 11.98 20.21
N SER A 211 25.28 11.63 20.14
CA SER A 211 26.03 11.17 21.29
C SER A 211 26.15 12.20 22.42
N SER A 212 25.80 13.44 22.17
CA SER A 212 25.68 14.54 23.14
C SER A 212 24.37 14.55 23.92
N GLY A 213 23.40 13.69 23.55
CA GLY A 213 22.03 13.71 24.06
C GLY A 213 21.10 14.69 23.33
N LYS A 214 21.60 15.46 22.37
CA LYS A 214 20.82 16.44 21.62
C LYS A 214 19.94 15.72 20.57
N ALA A 215 18.67 16.11 20.52
CA ALA A 215 17.78 15.66 19.45
C ALA A 215 18.28 16.16 18.09
N THR A 216 18.26 15.29 17.10
CA THR A 216 18.66 15.57 15.72
C THR A 216 17.82 14.70 14.77
N GLN A 217 18.10 14.76 13.50
CA GLN A 217 17.49 13.92 12.48
C GLN A 217 18.51 13.56 11.40
N VAL A 218 18.20 12.58 10.57
CA VAL A 218 18.99 12.29 9.37
C VAL A 218 18.97 13.54 8.49
N LYS A 219 20.15 14.10 8.24
CA LYS A 219 20.31 15.30 7.40
C LYS A 219 20.39 14.86 5.94
N VAL A 220 19.59 15.47 5.08
CA VAL A 220 19.81 15.37 3.64
C VAL A 220 21.20 15.95 3.35
N SER A 221 22.03 15.19 2.67
CA SER A 221 23.41 15.53 2.33
C SER A 221 23.53 15.57 0.80
N ALA A 222 24.45 16.39 0.30
CA ALA A 222 24.82 16.35 -1.13
C ALA A 222 25.47 15.02 -1.55
N LYS A 223 25.63 14.09 -0.62
CA LYS A 223 26.14 12.74 -0.82
C LYS A 223 25.10 11.71 -0.42
N ARG A 224 25.20 10.54 -0.98
CA ARG A 224 24.42 9.36 -0.63
C ARG A 224 24.72 8.93 0.78
N GLN A 225 23.76 8.34 1.46
CA GLN A 225 23.92 7.93 2.85
C GLN A 225 23.54 6.47 3.05
N LEU A 226 24.43 5.72 3.71
CA LEU A 226 24.12 4.39 4.23
C LEU A 226 23.83 4.50 5.72
N LEU A 227 22.56 4.32 6.09
CA LEU A 227 22.12 4.22 7.46
C LEU A 227 22.26 2.78 7.94
N VAL A 228 23.16 2.52 8.87
CA VAL A 228 23.46 1.14 9.37
C VAL A 228 22.89 1.01 10.78
N PHE A 229 21.86 0.16 10.92
CA PHE A 229 21.21 -0.10 12.21
C PHE A 229 21.90 -1.24 12.92
N TRP A 230 22.45 -0.98 14.13
CA TRP A 230 23.27 -1.91 14.86
C TRP A 230 23.05 -1.85 16.37
N ALA A 231 23.45 -2.91 17.10
CA ALA A 231 23.42 -2.93 18.55
C ALA A 231 24.76 -3.42 19.12
N THR A 232 25.07 -3.03 20.36
CA THR A 232 26.33 -3.36 21.04
C THR A 232 26.52 -4.85 21.30
N TRP A 233 25.44 -5.59 21.38
CA TRP A 233 25.39 -7.05 21.54
C TRP A 233 25.35 -7.84 20.24
N CYS A 234 25.18 -7.16 19.09
CA CYS A 234 25.02 -7.79 17.78
C CYS A 234 26.37 -8.10 17.14
N SER A 235 26.87 -9.32 17.29
CA SER A 235 28.16 -9.75 16.74
C SER A 235 28.27 -9.60 15.21
N PRO A 236 27.23 -9.94 14.39
CA PRO A 236 27.27 -9.68 12.95
C PRO A 236 27.37 -8.19 12.61
N CYS A 237 26.68 -7.33 13.36
CA CYS A 237 26.72 -5.87 13.15
C CYS A 237 28.10 -5.30 13.41
N ILE A 238 28.79 -5.80 14.45
CA ILE A 238 30.17 -5.40 14.78
C ILE A 238 31.13 -5.76 13.64
N LYS A 239 30.95 -6.95 13.01
CA LYS A 239 31.74 -7.36 11.85
C LYS A 239 31.50 -6.43 10.66
N GLU A 240 30.24 -6.12 10.36
CA GLU A 240 29.86 -5.19 9.30
C GLU A 240 30.49 -3.80 9.53
N LEU A 241 30.35 -3.25 10.74
CA LEU A 241 30.93 -1.92 11.05
C LEU A 241 32.46 -1.92 10.96
N ASN A 242 33.14 -3.02 11.31
CA ASN A 242 34.57 -3.16 11.10
C ASN A 242 34.95 -3.10 9.63
N GLU A 243 34.26 -3.83 8.78
CA GLU A 243 34.46 -3.87 7.33
C GLU A 243 34.17 -2.49 6.70
N LEU A 244 33.04 -1.88 7.04
CA LEU A 244 32.69 -0.53 6.59
C LEU A 244 33.71 0.52 7.05
N ASN A 245 34.22 0.42 8.29
CA ASN A 245 35.23 1.33 8.79
C ASN A 245 36.58 1.17 8.07
N GLN A 246 36.95 -0.05 7.67
CA GLN A 246 38.17 -0.29 6.86
C GLN A 246 38.06 0.36 5.49
N HIS A 247 36.90 0.31 4.85
CA HIS A 247 36.67 0.85 3.51
C HIS A 247 36.06 2.26 3.50
N ARG A 248 35.91 2.91 4.66
CA ARG A 248 35.20 4.21 4.79
C ARG A 248 35.72 5.30 3.87
N GLN A 249 37.04 5.33 3.64
CA GLN A 249 37.65 6.36 2.82
C GLN A 249 37.29 6.16 1.35
N THR A 250 37.42 4.96 0.82
CA THR A 250 37.02 4.60 -0.55
C THR A 250 35.53 4.84 -0.77
N LEU A 251 34.70 4.44 0.19
CA LEU A 251 33.23 4.68 0.14
C LEU A 251 32.92 6.19 0.10
N SER A 252 33.60 6.99 0.93
CA SER A 252 33.41 8.45 0.95
C SER A 252 33.91 9.13 -0.32
N GLU A 253 35.01 8.66 -0.92
CA GLU A 253 35.52 9.13 -2.21
C GLU A 253 34.54 8.79 -3.35
N ASN A 254 33.84 7.66 -3.26
CA ASN A 254 32.76 7.26 -4.17
C ASN A 254 31.41 7.95 -3.86
N GLY A 255 31.39 8.93 -2.95
CA GLY A 255 30.21 9.72 -2.63
C GLY A 255 29.22 9.06 -1.68
N LEU A 256 29.63 8.01 -0.93
CA LEU A 256 28.78 7.32 0.06
C LEU A 256 29.24 7.64 1.48
N GLU A 257 28.38 8.29 2.26
CA GLU A 257 28.58 8.54 3.68
C GLU A 257 27.91 7.46 4.54
N ILE A 258 28.55 7.07 5.63
CA ILE A 258 28.04 6.04 6.53
C ILE A 258 27.60 6.69 7.84
N LEU A 259 26.38 6.40 8.28
CA LEU A 259 25.83 6.78 9.58
C LEU A 259 25.47 5.49 10.35
N ALA A 260 26.22 5.18 11.40
CA ALA A 260 25.95 4.05 12.29
C ALA A 260 24.90 4.45 13.33
N ILE A 261 23.70 3.88 13.24
CA ILE A 261 22.56 4.21 14.12
C ILE A 261 22.40 3.06 15.14
N ASN A 262 22.69 3.38 16.39
CA ASN A 262 22.56 2.39 17.46
C ASN A 262 21.10 2.20 17.86
N VAL A 263 20.66 0.95 17.90
CA VAL A 263 19.28 0.54 18.23
C VAL A 263 19.19 -0.25 19.53
N ASP A 264 20.20 -0.17 20.40
CA ASP A 264 20.09 -0.72 21.75
C ASP A 264 18.83 -0.16 22.42
N ASP A 265 18.37 -0.81 23.48
CA ASP A 265 17.10 -0.51 24.14
C ASP A 265 16.75 1.00 24.16
N VAL A 266 15.84 1.38 23.27
CA VAL A 266 15.42 2.78 23.09
C VAL A 266 14.63 3.34 24.28
N GLN A 267 14.29 2.50 25.27
CA GLN A 267 13.64 2.92 26.51
C GLN A 267 14.68 3.41 27.54
N GLN A 268 15.94 3.03 27.38
CA GLN A 268 17.02 3.55 28.21
C GLN A 268 17.34 5.02 27.88
N SER A 269 17.88 5.74 28.84
CA SER A 269 18.29 7.12 28.62
C SER A 269 19.35 7.23 27.52
N ALA A 270 19.30 8.31 26.75
CA ALA A 270 20.28 8.58 25.70
C ALA A 270 21.72 8.62 26.23
N ASP A 271 21.91 9.14 27.44
CA ASP A 271 23.24 9.21 28.09
C ASP A 271 23.81 7.83 28.36
N ALA A 272 23.04 6.91 28.95
CA ALA A 272 23.48 5.54 29.21
C ALA A 272 23.89 4.81 27.93
N ARG A 273 23.08 4.91 26.89
CA ARG A 273 23.38 4.33 25.57
C ARG A 273 24.61 4.99 24.93
N SER A 274 24.72 6.31 25.00
CA SER A 274 25.87 7.05 24.47
C SER A 274 27.19 6.60 25.08
N ILE A 275 27.25 6.33 26.40
CA ILE A 275 28.44 5.83 27.07
C ILE A 275 28.84 4.47 26.48
N GLN A 276 27.88 3.54 26.30
CA GLN A 276 28.15 2.21 25.74
C GLN A 276 28.62 2.29 24.29
N VAL A 277 27.96 3.10 23.47
CA VAL A 277 28.34 3.31 22.06
C VAL A 277 29.74 3.90 21.96
N LYS A 278 30.07 4.94 22.75
CA LYS A 278 31.41 5.54 22.79
C LYS A 278 32.49 4.51 23.21
N LYS A 279 32.17 3.63 24.16
CA LYS A 279 33.06 2.53 24.56
C LYS A 279 33.34 1.57 23.40
N MET A 280 32.30 1.20 22.63
CA MET A 280 32.44 0.33 21.46
C MET A 280 33.26 1.00 20.36
N PHE A 281 33.00 2.28 20.06
CA PHE A 281 33.75 3.04 19.07
C PHE A 281 35.25 3.13 19.40
N ARG A 282 35.58 3.38 20.66
CA ARG A 282 36.98 3.37 21.15
C ARG A 282 37.62 1.99 21.05
N LYS A 283 36.91 0.95 21.50
CA LYS A 283 37.39 -0.45 21.48
C LYS A 283 37.78 -0.92 20.09
N HIS A 284 36.97 -0.57 19.07
CA HIS A 284 37.13 -1.00 17.69
C HIS A 284 37.80 0.06 16.80
N ALA A 285 38.21 1.19 17.35
CA ALA A 285 38.80 2.32 16.63
C ALA A 285 37.96 2.79 15.41
N TRP A 286 36.63 2.75 15.54
CA TRP A 286 35.74 3.21 14.47
C TRP A 286 35.78 4.73 14.31
N LYS A 287 35.88 5.17 13.04
CA LYS A 287 35.88 6.58 12.63
C LYS A 287 34.63 6.91 11.81
N LEU A 288 33.53 6.23 12.07
CA LEU A 288 32.24 6.41 11.42
C LEU A 288 31.42 7.46 12.18
N ASN A 289 30.53 8.16 11.46
CA ASN A 289 29.52 8.98 12.12
C ASN A 289 28.54 8.08 12.89
N SER A 290 28.06 8.52 14.05
CA SER A 290 27.14 7.74 14.85
C SER A 290 26.02 8.56 15.47
N ALA A 291 24.85 7.94 15.61
CA ALA A 291 23.71 8.46 16.30
C ALA A 291 22.96 7.34 17.05
N LEU A 292 22.04 7.72 17.91
CA LEU A 292 21.16 6.81 18.64
C LEU A 292 19.76 6.85 18.02
N ALA A 293 19.17 5.70 17.82
CA ALA A 293 17.78 5.60 17.39
C ALA A 293 16.83 6.06 18.50
N THR A 294 15.71 6.62 18.11
CA THR A 294 14.53 6.81 18.95
C THR A 294 13.51 5.72 18.66
N ARG A 295 12.44 5.63 19.43
CA ARG A 295 11.31 4.77 19.10
C ARG A 295 10.73 5.13 17.73
N ASN A 296 10.56 6.41 17.45
CA ASN A 296 10.06 6.88 16.16
C ASN A 296 10.99 6.53 15.00
N THR A 297 12.32 6.45 15.23
CA THR A 297 13.27 5.94 14.21
C THR A 297 12.92 4.52 13.81
N LEU A 298 12.70 3.63 14.79
CA LEU A 298 12.38 2.21 14.51
C LEU A 298 11.03 2.06 13.82
N GLU A 299 10.03 2.80 14.29
CA GLU A 299 8.69 2.83 13.68
C GLU A 299 8.73 3.34 12.23
N MET A 300 9.61 4.30 11.91
CA MET A 300 9.82 4.79 10.56
C MET A 300 10.44 3.74 9.64
N VAL A 301 11.45 3.02 10.13
CA VAL A 301 12.05 1.89 9.41
C VAL A 301 11.00 0.82 9.10
N ASP A 302 10.16 0.50 10.09
CA ASP A 302 9.05 -0.43 9.92
C ASP A 302 8.05 0.05 8.87
N ALA A 303 7.67 1.32 8.91
CA ALA A 303 6.74 1.91 7.96
C ALA A 303 7.28 1.88 6.53
N ALA A 304 8.54 2.27 6.32
CA ALA A 304 9.18 2.23 5.01
C ALA A 304 9.25 0.80 4.44
N ARG A 305 9.60 -0.17 5.29
CA ARG A 305 9.66 -1.59 4.90
C ARG A 305 8.27 -2.15 4.59
N GLU A 306 7.24 -1.78 5.38
CA GLU A 306 5.86 -2.18 5.14
C GLU A 306 5.37 -1.73 3.77
N VAL A 307 5.69 -0.50 3.36
CA VAL A 307 5.35 0.02 2.02
C VAL A 307 6.05 -0.78 0.92
N ILE A 308 7.36 -1.06 1.06
CA ILE A 308 8.14 -1.77 0.04
C ILE A 308 7.72 -3.23 -0.08
N LEU A 309 7.43 -3.90 1.05
CA LEU A 309 7.08 -5.32 1.09
C LEU A 309 5.57 -5.58 0.91
N GLY A 310 4.74 -4.54 0.99
CA GLY A 310 3.28 -4.66 0.98
C GLY A 310 2.70 -5.39 2.20
N ARG A 311 3.48 -5.55 3.26
CA ARG A 311 3.09 -6.26 4.48
C ARG A 311 3.99 -5.91 5.66
N GLN A 312 3.47 -6.07 6.87
CA GLN A 312 4.28 -6.01 8.09
C GLN A 312 5.19 -7.24 8.19
N TRP A 313 6.45 -7.00 8.49
CA TRP A 313 7.45 -8.03 8.70
C TRP A 313 8.43 -7.57 9.76
N THR A 314 8.66 -8.39 10.77
CA THR A 314 9.70 -8.13 11.77
C THR A 314 11.06 -8.10 11.08
N TRP A 315 11.82 -7.05 11.35
CA TRP A 315 13.19 -6.95 10.84
C TRP A 315 14.19 -7.31 11.94
N SER A 316 15.35 -7.76 11.50
CA SER A 316 16.47 -8.09 12.37
C SER A 316 17.68 -7.23 12.02
N ILE A 317 18.58 -7.07 12.95
CA ILE A 317 19.87 -6.44 12.71
C ILE A 317 20.93 -7.53 12.43
N PRO A 318 21.92 -7.25 11.57
CA PRO A 318 22.14 -5.99 10.87
C PRO A 318 21.10 -5.70 9.79
N CYS A 319 20.75 -4.44 9.66
CA CYS A 319 19.91 -3.91 8.60
C CYS A 319 20.43 -2.53 8.20
N SER A 320 20.43 -2.23 6.91
CA SER A 320 20.92 -0.96 6.41
C SER A 320 19.98 -0.37 5.38
N MET A 321 19.88 0.96 5.32
CA MET A 321 19.11 1.71 4.33
C MET A 321 20.05 2.60 3.52
N LEU A 322 19.96 2.52 2.20
CA LEU A 322 20.67 3.39 1.28
C LEU A 322 19.76 4.50 0.80
N LEU A 323 20.17 5.74 1.08
CA LEU A 323 19.47 6.95 0.66
C LEU A 323 20.26 7.65 -0.46
N ASP A 324 19.54 8.30 -1.37
CA ASP A 324 20.13 9.17 -2.39
C ASP A 324 20.46 10.58 -1.86
N GLU A 325 20.95 11.46 -2.75
CA GLU A 325 21.29 12.84 -2.42
C GLU A 325 20.06 13.70 -2.06
N GLN A 326 18.85 13.24 -2.37
CA GLN A 326 17.58 13.86 -2.01
C GLN A 326 17.02 13.30 -0.69
N GLY A 327 17.67 12.29 -0.10
CA GLY A 327 17.22 11.59 1.09
C GLY A 327 16.14 10.54 0.82
N ASP A 328 15.91 10.19 -0.44
CA ASP A 328 14.94 9.18 -0.81
C ASP A 328 15.55 7.77 -0.65
N LEU A 329 14.77 6.84 -0.15
CA LEU A 329 15.19 5.45 0.06
C LEU A 329 15.25 4.70 -1.27
N ILE A 330 16.42 4.16 -1.59
CA ILE A 330 16.68 3.45 -2.85
C ILE A 330 17.00 1.96 -2.68
N ALA A 331 17.45 1.55 -1.49
CA ALA A 331 17.62 0.14 -1.16
C ALA A 331 17.57 -0.10 0.35
N ILE A 332 17.11 -1.31 0.74
CA ILE A 332 17.24 -1.83 2.10
C ILE A 332 18.05 -3.13 2.03
N TYR A 333 18.96 -3.29 2.95
CA TYR A 333 19.73 -4.53 3.12
C TYR A 333 19.35 -5.18 4.45
N GLU A 334 18.95 -6.44 4.41
CA GLU A 334 18.72 -7.29 5.59
C GLU A 334 19.88 -8.26 5.71
N GLY A 335 20.74 -8.06 6.69
CA GLY A 335 22.06 -8.68 6.82
C GLY A 335 23.18 -7.72 6.41
N SER A 336 24.41 -8.19 6.44
CA SER A 336 25.60 -7.40 6.10
C SER A 336 25.90 -7.50 4.60
N PRO A 337 25.65 -6.47 3.81
CA PRO A 337 25.97 -6.46 2.38
C PRO A 337 27.49 -6.38 2.17
N PRO A 338 28.08 -7.05 1.15
CA PRO A 338 29.46 -6.83 0.77
C PRO A 338 29.72 -5.39 0.35
N VAL A 339 30.91 -4.85 0.64
CA VAL A 339 31.28 -3.46 0.29
C VAL A 339 31.21 -3.22 -1.22
N GLU A 340 31.61 -4.22 -2.02
CA GLU A 340 31.52 -4.17 -3.48
C GLU A 340 30.07 -3.95 -3.94
N GLN A 341 29.13 -4.64 -3.31
CA GLN A 341 27.70 -4.48 -3.61
C GLN A 341 27.19 -3.08 -3.25
N LEU A 342 27.65 -2.53 -2.11
CA LEU A 342 27.29 -1.16 -1.71
C LEU A 342 27.81 -0.13 -2.70
N ASN A 343 29.05 -0.27 -3.19
CA ASN A 343 29.62 0.60 -4.21
C ASN A 343 28.84 0.49 -5.52
N GLU A 344 28.57 -0.74 -5.96
CA GLU A 344 27.81 -0.99 -7.18
C GLU A 344 26.41 -0.41 -7.12
N ASP A 345 25.71 -0.57 -6.00
CA ASP A 345 24.38 -0.04 -5.77
C ASP A 345 24.40 1.49 -5.67
N ALA A 346 25.38 2.03 -4.97
CA ALA A 346 25.60 3.46 -4.89
C ALA A 346 25.84 4.09 -6.27
N GLU A 347 26.43 3.39 -7.22
CA GLU A 347 26.63 3.88 -8.59
C GLU A 347 25.45 3.65 -9.52
N LYS A 348 24.86 2.44 -9.50
CA LYS A 348 23.87 2.00 -10.50
C LYS A 348 22.42 2.37 -10.16
N LEU A 349 22.04 2.38 -8.86
CA LEU A 349 20.67 2.65 -8.47
C LEU A 349 20.25 4.12 -8.65
N PHE A 350 21.18 5.00 -8.95
CA PHE A 350 20.93 6.43 -9.19
C PHE A 350 20.58 6.76 -10.63
N LYS A 351 20.95 5.90 -11.54
CA LYS A 351 20.68 6.15 -12.95
C LYS A 351 19.18 5.99 -13.19
N SER A 352 18.57 6.95 -13.84
CA SER A 352 17.13 6.95 -14.12
C SER A 352 16.76 5.91 -15.18
N GLY A 353 15.55 5.37 -15.11
CA GLY A 353 14.95 4.60 -16.18
C GLY A 353 15.52 3.17 -16.33
N THR A 354 16.00 2.84 -17.54
CA THR A 354 16.46 1.49 -17.91
C THR A 354 17.62 0.97 -17.08
N ASP A 355 18.53 1.84 -16.63
CA ASP A 355 19.73 1.45 -15.90
C ASP A 355 19.41 0.87 -14.52
N ARG A 356 18.38 1.42 -13.85
CA ARG A 356 17.91 0.88 -12.57
C ARG A 356 17.33 -0.53 -12.72
N ASN A 357 16.68 -0.83 -13.85
CA ASN A 357 16.15 -2.16 -14.14
C ASN A 357 17.25 -3.20 -14.33
N HIS A 358 18.43 -2.79 -14.80
CA HIS A 358 19.59 -3.65 -14.93
C HIS A 358 20.26 -3.95 -13.59
N ALA A 359 20.00 -3.14 -12.55
CA ALA A 359 20.51 -3.38 -11.21
C ALA A 359 19.72 -4.44 -10.42
N VAL A 360 18.50 -4.81 -10.86
CA VAL A 360 17.77 -5.93 -10.26
C VAL A 360 18.38 -7.26 -10.65
N PRO A 361 18.37 -8.28 -9.75
CA PRO A 361 19.07 -9.55 -9.97
C PRO A 361 18.53 -10.40 -11.12
N TYR A 362 17.44 -9.99 -11.75
CA TYR A 362 16.85 -10.68 -12.90
C TYR A 362 17.10 -9.88 -14.17
N GLN A 363 18.03 -10.35 -14.99
CA GLN A 363 18.25 -9.80 -16.32
C GLN A 363 17.09 -10.18 -17.23
N GLY A 364 16.47 -9.18 -17.87
CA GLY A 364 15.36 -9.38 -18.80
C GLY A 364 14.91 -8.08 -19.44
N GLN A 365 14.18 -8.18 -20.54
CA GLN A 365 13.44 -7.04 -21.09
C GLN A 365 12.13 -6.88 -20.32
N TRP A 366 11.95 -5.72 -19.70
CA TRP A 366 10.73 -5.38 -19.00
C TRP A 366 9.82 -4.61 -19.96
N TYR A 367 8.71 -5.25 -20.35
CA TYR A 367 7.75 -4.67 -21.31
C TYR A 367 6.73 -3.71 -20.68
N LEU A 368 6.67 -3.65 -19.36
CA LEU A 368 5.74 -2.78 -18.66
C LEU A 368 6.44 -1.47 -18.27
N ALA A 369 5.74 -0.37 -18.54
CA ALA A 369 6.15 0.92 -17.99
C ALA A 369 6.24 0.84 -16.46
N HIS A 370 7.20 1.56 -15.89
CA HIS A 370 7.32 1.64 -14.44
C HIS A 370 6.05 2.21 -13.83
N TYR A 371 5.41 1.45 -12.96
CA TYR A 371 4.42 2.03 -12.07
C TYR A 371 5.18 2.88 -11.04
N PRO A 372 4.93 4.18 -10.96
CA PRO A 372 5.52 4.99 -9.90
C PRO A 372 5.10 4.41 -8.55
N THR A 373 6.02 4.39 -7.59
CA THR A 373 5.70 4.01 -6.21
C THR A 373 4.52 4.88 -5.76
N ASP A 374 3.47 4.27 -5.21
CA ASP A 374 2.38 5.02 -4.60
C ASP A 374 2.95 5.82 -3.42
N ARG A 375 3.26 7.09 -3.69
CA ARG A 375 3.83 8.01 -2.69
C ARG A 375 2.91 8.19 -1.49
N LEU A 376 1.60 7.98 -1.67
CA LEU A 376 0.63 8.11 -0.58
C LEU A 376 0.55 6.86 0.29
N ALA A 377 1.09 5.72 -0.16
CA ALA A 377 1.12 4.49 0.63
C ALA A 377 1.86 4.67 1.97
N LEU A 378 2.97 5.42 1.99
CA LEU A 378 3.67 5.73 3.24
C LEU A 378 2.81 6.63 4.14
N GLY A 379 2.14 7.62 3.58
CA GLY A 379 1.21 8.48 4.34
C GLY A 379 0.07 7.69 5.00
N GLU A 380 -0.48 6.69 4.31
CA GLU A 380 -1.49 5.78 4.89
C GLU A 380 -0.92 4.97 6.05
N VAL A 381 0.27 4.39 5.88
CA VAL A 381 0.93 3.61 6.94
C VAL A 381 1.25 4.49 8.16
N LEU A 382 1.75 5.71 7.94
CA LEU A 382 2.03 6.66 9.03
C LEU A 382 0.76 7.04 9.80
N LEU A 383 -0.34 7.31 9.07
CA LEU A 383 -1.65 7.59 9.68
C LEU A 383 -2.14 6.43 10.54
N GLU A 384 -2.03 5.20 10.03
CA GLU A 384 -2.50 4.00 10.73
C GLU A 384 -1.67 3.67 11.97
N LYS A 385 -0.36 3.93 11.92
CA LYS A 385 0.54 3.81 13.07
C LYS A 385 0.39 4.96 14.07
N GLY A 386 -0.38 6.00 13.74
CA GLY A 386 -0.53 7.19 14.60
C GLY A 386 0.72 8.08 14.64
N MET A 387 1.63 7.96 13.67
CA MET A 387 2.86 8.75 13.56
C MET A 387 2.56 10.13 12.94
N LEU A 388 1.69 10.90 13.60
CA LEU A 388 1.08 12.10 13.02
C LEU A 388 2.07 13.25 12.77
N ALA A 389 3.10 13.39 13.60
CA ALA A 389 4.16 14.39 13.37
C ALA A 389 5.03 14.04 12.15
N SER A 390 5.37 12.75 11.98
CA SER A 390 6.09 12.28 10.79
C SER A 390 5.23 12.38 9.54
N LEU A 391 3.92 12.21 9.68
CA LEU A 391 2.98 12.39 8.58
C LEU A 391 2.88 13.85 8.16
N ASP A 392 2.88 14.79 9.09
CA ASP A 392 2.91 16.24 8.81
C ASP A 392 4.13 16.60 7.96
N ASP A 393 5.31 16.23 8.42
CA ASP A 393 6.59 16.43 7.70
C ASP A 393 6.57 15.74 6.33
N TYR A 394 6.01 14.53 6.25
CA TYR A 394 5.88 13.81 4.98
C TYR A 394 4.95 14.53 4.00
N MET A 395 3.78 14.98 4.45
CA MET A 395 2.83 15.71 3.59
C MET A 395 3.41 17.05 3.12
N ASP A 396 4.20 17.72 3.97
CA ASP A 396 4.92 18.92 3.56
C ASP A 396 5.89 18.63 2.40
N SER A 397 6.66 17.56 2.51
CA SER A 397 7.60 17.13 1.45
C SER A 397 6.92 16.78 0.12
N LEU A 398 5.63 16.43 0.14
CA LEU A 398 4.86 16.10 -1.06
C LEU A 398 4.27 17.33 -1.77
N ARG A 399 4.30 18.52 -1.16
CA ARG A 399 3.78 19.75 -1.80
C ARG A 399 4.53 20.12 -3.08
N GLU A 400 5.82 19.84 -3.15
CA GLU A 400 6.65 20.13 -4.32
C GLU A 400 6.51 19.09 -5.44
N VAL A 401 5.70 18.05 -5.20
CA VAL A 401 5.56 16.92 -6.11
C VAL A 401 4.16 16.90 -6.72
N LYS A 402 4.09 16.75 -8.05
CA LYS A 402 2.80 16.52 -8.72
C LYS A 402 2.28 15.13 -8.33
N LEU A 403 1.21 15.10 -7.55
CA LEU A 403 0.51 13.87 -7.19
C LEU A 403 -0.50 13.48 -8.25
N ALA A 404 -0.66 12.17 -8.48
CA ALA A 404 -1.70 11.63 -9.35
C ALA A 404 -3.10 11.72 -8.72
N LEU A 405 -3.18 11.66 -7.39
CA LEU A 405 -4.41 11.66 -6.59
C LEU A 405 -4.29 12.66 -5.44
N PRO A 406 -4.32 13.98 -5.71
CA PRO A 406 -4.21 14.98 -4.65
C PRO A 406 -5.37 14.91 -3.63
N GLU A 407 -6.56 14.51 -4.05
CA GLU A 407 -7.71 14.28 -3.18
C GLU A 407 -7.46 13.18 -2.14
N LYS A 408 -6.70 12.15 -2.48
CA LYS A 408 -6.26 11.11 -1.53
C LYS A 408 -5.31 11.69 -0.47
N ALA A 409 -4.38 12.57 -0.89
CA ALA A 409 -3.48 13.26 0.04
C ALA A 409 -4.26 14.17 1.00
N ALA A 410 -5.24 14.92 0.48
CA ALA A 410 -6.13 15.75 1.27
C ALA A 410 -6.95 14.93 2.28
N PHE A 411 -7.48 13.79 1.86
CA PHE A 411 -8.22 12.87 2.74
C PHE A 411 -7.35 12.33 3.89
N ILE A 412 -6.12 11.87 3.59
CA ILE A 412 -5.17 11.38 4.59
C ILE A 412 -4.85 12.50 5.59
N SER A 413 -4.52 13.70 5.09
CA SER A 413 -4.17 14.87 5.91
C SER A 413 -5.33 15.31 6.80
N ARG A 414 -6.55 15.36 6.26
CA ARG A 414 -7.76 15.69 7.06
C ARG A 414 -7.99 14.67 8.17
N LYS A 415 -7.94 13.38 7.84
CA LYS A 415 -8.14 12.30 8.82
C LYS A 415 -7.09 12.37 9.94
N ALA A 416 -5.84 12.64 9.58
CA ALA A 416 -4.75 12.85 10.51
C ALA A 416 -4.97 14.08 11.38
N GLY A 417 -5.40 15.20 10.79
CA GLY A 417 -5.70 16.43 11.50
C GLY A 417 -6.79 16.27 12.56
N MET A 418 -7.87 15.56 12.20
CA MET A 418 -8.94 15.22 13.14
C MET A 418 -8.47 14.30 14.28
N GLN A 419 -7.51 13.42 14.01
CA GLN A 419 -6.93 12.55 15.04
C GLN A 419 -5.97 13.33 15.94
N ALA A 420 -5.09 14.14 15.36
CA ALA A 420 -4.10 14.94 16.08
C ALA A 420 -4.76 15.96 17.02
N ALA A 421 -5.84 16.60 16.59
CA ALA A 421 -6.53 17.62 17.36
C ALA A 421 -7.05 17.14 18.73
N LYS A 422 -7.20 15.83 18.93
CA LYS A 422 -7.63 15.25 20.22
C LYS A 422 -6.58 15.43 21.33
N THR A 423 -5.30 15.51 20.97
CA THR A 423 -4.18 15.60 21.91
C THR A 423 -3.23 16.77 21.63
N ASN A 424 -3.15 17.21 20.38
CA ASN A 424 -2.28 18.28 19.90
C ASN A 424 -3.02 19.11 18.84
N MET A 425 -3.78 20.10 19.29
CA MET A 425 -4.57 20.95 18.41
C MET A 425 -3.72 21.73 17.37
N PRO A 426 -2.55 22.29 17.71
CA PRO A 426 -1.67 22.93 16.73
C PRO A 426 -1.30 21.99 15.57
N LEU A 427 -0.89 20.75 15.85
CA LEU A 427 -0.58 19.74 14.83
C LEU A 427 -1.84 19.40 14.00
N GLY A 428 -3.00 19.34 14.66
CA GLY A 428 -4.27 19.13 13.96
C GLY A 428 -4.55 20.21 12.90
N ILE A 429 -4.26 21.47 13.24
CA ILE A 429 -4.40 22.61 12.31
C ILE A 429 -3.40 22.49 11.15
N GLN A 430 -2.12 22.19 11.43
CA GLN A 430 -1.08 22.02 10.41
C GLN A 430 -1.46 20.92 9.39
N LEU A 431 -1.93 19.78 9.88
CA LEU A 431 -2.38 18.69 9.02
C LEU A 431 -3.60 19.07 8.15
N LEU A 432 -4.48 19.93 8.65
CA LEU A 432 -5.57 20.48 7.84
C LEU A 432 -5.07 21.50 6.80
N ASP A 433 -3.97 22.21 7.05
CA ASP A 433 -3.32 23.07 6.06
C ASP A 433 -2.85 22.26 4.84
N HIS A 434 -2.33 21.03 5.05
CA HIS A 434 -2.02 20.12 3.95
C HIS A 434 -3.29 19.69 3.20
N ALA A 435 -4.37 19.36 3.90
CA ALA A 435 -5.62 18.99 3.25
C ALA A 435 -6.15 20.11 2.33
N ILE A 436 -6.09 21.36 2.80
CA ILE A 436 -6.47 22.54 2.02
C ILE A 436 -5.52 22.77 0.85
N TYR A 437 -4.21 22.55 1.04
CA TYR A 437 -3.23 22.68 -0.03
C TYR A 437 -3.52 21.72 -1.18
N PHE A 438 -3.77 20.44 -0.89
CA PHE A 438 -4.01 19.43 -1.90
C PHE A 438 -5.40 19.51 -2.55
N GLU A 439 -6.39 20.02 -1.82
CA GLU A 439 -7.77 20.16 -2.31
C GLU A 439 -8.37 21.54 -1.92
N PRO A 440 -7.87 22.64 -2.53
CA PRO A 440 -8.20 24.01 -2.09
C PRO A 440 -9.66 24.42 -2.33
N GLN A 441 -10.40 23.69 -3.15
CA GLN A 441 -11.81 23.98 -3.42
C GLN A 441 -12.76 23.28 -2.45
N ASN A 442 -12.28 22.34 -1.65
CA ASN A 442 -13.10 21.61 -0.70
C ASN A 442 -13.34 22.44 0.58
N THR A 443 -14.55 22.96 0.70
CA THR A 443 -14.97 23.82 1.83
C THR A 443 -14.96 23.08 3.16
N GLU A 444 -15.11 21.77 3.19
CA GLU A 444 -15.10 20.95 4.42
C GLU A 444 -13.71 20.95 5.12
N HIS A 445 -12.63 21.10 4.37
CA HIS A 445 -11.28 21.22 4.97
C HIS A 445 -11.11 22.56 5.67
N LEU A 446 -11.53 23.64 5.00
CA LEU A 446 -11.56 24.99 5.58
C LEU A 446 -12.45 25.04 6.82
N TYR A 447 -13.64 24.43 6.75
CA TYR A 447 -14.56 24.38 7.88
C TYR A 447 -13.96 23.68 9.10
N ALA A 448 -13.32 22.51 8.87
CA ALA A 448 -12.66 21.78 9.94
C ALA A 448 -11.53 22.61 10.60
N ARG A 449 -10.72 23.30 9.78
CA ARG A 449 -9.63 24.16 10.29
C ARG A 449 -10.19 25.35 11.07
N ALA A 450 -11.22 26.03 10.55
CA ALA A 450 -11.86 27.15 11.23
C ALA A 450 -12.44 26.76 12.60
N VAL A 451 -13.06 25.58 12.72
CA VAL A 451 -13.55 25.06 14.00
C VAL A 451 -12.39 24.84 14.99
N PHE A 452 -11.25 24.30 14.55
CA PHE A 452 -10.10 24.09 15.41
C PHE A 452 -9.42 25.41 15.80
N GLN A 453 -9.32 26.36 14.87
CA GLN A 453 -8.83 27.71 15.15
C GLN A 453 -9.73 28.43 16.17
N GLN A 454 -11.05 28.35 16.01
CA GLN A 454 -12.01 28.89 16.96
C GLN A 454 -11.86 28.28 18.35
N SER A 455 -11.72 26.95 18.44
CA SER A 455 -11.49 26.24 19.70
C SER A 455 -10.15 26.60 20.35
N SER A 456 -9.17 27.02 19.55
CA SER A 456 -7.86 27.50 19.99
C SER A 456 -7.81 29.01 20.24
N GLN A 457 -8.98 29.67 20.24
CA GLN A 457 -9.13 31.13 20.40
C GLN A 457 -8.45 31.97 19.30
N LYS A 458 -8.12 31.36 18.15
CA LYS A 458 -7.61 32.01 16.95
C LYS A 458 -8.78 32.53 16.11
N TYR A 459 -9.52 33.48 16.68
CA TYR A 459 -10.80 33.92 16.10
C TYR A 459 -10.64 34.64 14.76
N GLN A 460 -9.58 35.39 14.58
CA GLN A 460 -9.32 36.11 13.34
C GLN A 460 -9.08 35.17 12.17
N GLU A 461 -8.29 34.10 12.40
CA GLU A 461 -8.02 33.06 11.42
C GLU A 461 -9.30 32.27 11.08
N ALA A 462 -10.09 31.93 12.10
CA ALA A 462 -11.36 31.25 11.91
C ALA A 462 -12.34 32.08 11.07
N ILE A 463 -12.43 33.39 11.33
CA ILE A 463 -13.27 34.32 10.54
C ILE A 463 -12.83 34.32 9.08
N LYS A 464 -11.53 34.40 8.80
CA LYS A 464 -11.00 34.35 7.42
C LYS A 464 -11.38 33.05 6.69
N ASP A 465 -11.28 31.92 7.38
CA ASP A 465 -11.64 30.63 6.79
C ASP A 465 -13.16 30.55 6.52
N TYR A 466 -14.01 30.98 7.46
CA TYR A 466 -15.45 31.02 7.24
C TYR A 466 -15.84 31.98 6.10
N GLU A 467 -15.20 33.14 5.97
CA GLU A 467 -15.40 34.04 4.84
C GLU A 467 -14.96 33.43 3.52
N SER A 468 -13.82 32.71 3.51
CA SER A 468 -13.35 31.97 2.34
C SER A 468 -14.34 30.88 1.91
N ILE A 469 -14.94 30.17 2.87
CA ILE A 469 -16.01 29.20 2.57
C ILE A 469 -17.18 29.89 1.88
N LEU A 470 -17.68 30.99 2.45
CA LEU A 470 -18.85 31.68 1.92
C LEU A 470 -18.59 32.34 0.57
N SER A 471 -17.35 32.67 0.24
CA SER A 471 -16.98 33.15 -1.09
C SER A 471 -17.07 32.07 -2.17
N LYS A 472 -16.88 30.78 -1.79
CA LYS A 472 -16.94 29.61 -2.68
C LYS A 472 -18.34 28.98 -2.69
N GLU A 473 -18.97 28.92 -1.53
CA GLU A 473 -20.27 28.29 -1.29
C GLU A 473 -21.15 29.18 -0.42
N THR A 474 -21.90 30.07 -1.07
CA THR A 474 -22.73 31.08 -0.39
C THR A 474 -23.83 30.50 0.51
N ALA A 475 -24.26 29.26 0.23
CA ALA A 475 -25.32 28.58 0.98
C ALA A 475 -24.80 27.65 2.09
N HIS A 476 -23.51 27.75 2.47
CA HIS A 476 -22.92 26.87 3.49
C HIS A 476 -23.42 27.25 4.91
N THR A 477 -24.54 26.67 5.32
CA THR A 477 -25.29 27.02 6.55
C THR A 477 -24.44 27.01 7.81
N ARG A 478 -23.59 25.95 8.00
CA ARG A 478 -22.75 25.82 9.19
C ARG A 478 -21.71 26.93 9.30
N ALA A 479 -21.02 27.28 8.21
CA ALA A 479 -20.04 28.35 8.18
C ALA A 479 -20.72 29.72 8.37
N THR A 480 -21.89 29.94 7.78
CA THR A 480 -22.68 31.17 7.96
C THR A 480 -23.05 31.38 9.41
N ALA A 481 -23.51 30.34 10.10
CA ALA A 481 -23.85 30.40 11.53
C ALA A 481 -22.63 30.69 12.39
N ALA A 482 -21.52 29.99 12.13
CA ALA A 482 -20.26 30.15 12.89
C ALA A 482 -19.63 31.53 12.69
N LEU A 483 -19.65 32.06 11.47
CA LEU A 483 -19.22 33.43 11.18
C LEU A 483 -20.09 34.46 11.89
N ALA A 484 -21.42 34.34 11.79
CA ALA A 484 -22.34 35.21 12.49
C ALA A 484 -22.12 35.20 13.99
N TRP A 485 -21.87 34.02 14.55
CA TRP A 485 -21.54 33.87 15.97
C TRP A 485 -20.29 34.65 16.32
N LEU A 486 -19.13 34.40 15.66
CA LEU A 486 -17.87 35.09 15.96
C LEU A 486 -17.98 36.61 15.79
N LEU A 487 -18.66 37.08 14.74
CA LEU A 487 -18.89 38.52 14.53
C LEU A 487 -19.80 39.15 15.59
N SER A 488 -20.56 38.36 16.35
CA SER A 488 -21.42 38.84 17.44
C SER A 488 -20.71 38.87 18.79
N VAL A 489 -19.89 37.83 19.11
CA VAL A 489 -19.48 37.56 20.50
C VAL A 489 -17.96 37.49 20.67
N SER A 490 -17.16 37.84 19.65
CA SER A 490 -15.70 37.88 19.77
C SER A 490 -15.22 38.75 20.93
N PRO A 491 -14.22 38.31 21.71
CA PRO A 491 -13.64 39.13 22.79
C PRO A 491 -13.07 40.45 22.26
N ASP A 492 -12.41 40.43 21.13
CA ASP A 492 -11.90 41.64 20.49
C ASP A 492 -13.03 42.39 19.76
N ALA A 493 -13.24 43.60 20.23
CA ALA A 493 -14.26 44.49 19.68
C ALA A 493 -14.05 44.83 18.19
N SER A 494 -12.79 44.83 17.72
CA SER A 494 -12.45 45.12 16.33
C SER A 494 -12.88 44.02 15.37
N MET A 495 -13.09 42.79 15.85
CA MET A 495 -13.58 41.65 15.08
C MET A 495 -15.10 41.59 15.04
N ARG A 496 -15.80 42.34 15.87
CA ARG A 496 -17.26 42.34 15.94
C ARG A 496 -17.85 43.17 14.81
N ASN A 497 -18.82 42.63 14.12
CA ASN A 497 -19.62 43.32 13.12
C ASN A 497 -21.11 42.94 13.28
N PRO A 498 -21.83 43.57 14.21
CA PRO A 498 -23.20 43.19 14.53
C PRO A 498 -24.14 43.25 13.33
N THR A 499 -23.97 44.23 12.45
CA THR A 499 -24.81 44.38 11.25
C THR A 499 -24.68 43.20 10.31
N LYS A 500 -23.45 42.82 9.96
CA LYS A 500 -23.15 41.63 9.14
C LYS A 500 -23.62 40.36 9.85
N ALA A 501 -23.39 40.25 11.16
CA ALA A 501 -23.83 39.11 11.96
C ALA A 501 -25.34 38.90 11.91
N ILE A 502 -26.15 39.97 12.03
CA ILE A 502 -27.60 39.87 11.93
C ILE A 502 -28.04 39.41 10.54
N GLN A 503 -27.43 39.92 9.48
CA GLN A 503 -27.75 39.52 8.11
C GLN A 503 -27.49 38.00 7.91
N LEU A 504 -26.31 37.52 8.31
CA LEU A 504 -25.94 36.13 8.21
C LEU A 504 -26.84 35.23 9.08
N ALA A 505 -27.07 35.60 10.33
CA ALA A 505 -27.94 34.85 11.24
C ALA A 505 -29.37 34.75 10.75
N LYS A 506 -29.94 35.85 10.17
CA LYS A 506 -31.26 35.82 9.54
C LYS A 506 -31.32 34.87 8.36
N SER A 507 -30.27 34.81 7.53
CA SER A 507 -30.18 33.85 6.43
C SER A 507 -30.23 32.40 6.92
N VAL A 508 -29.48 32.09 7.98
CA VAL A 508 -29.48 30.74 8.62
C VAL A 508 -30.87 30.43 9.19
N CYS A 509 -31.49 31.37 9.89
CA CYS A 509 -32.85 31.20 10.43
C CYS A 509 -33.86 30.93 9.32
N HIS A 510 -33.76 31.63 8.18
CA HIS A 510 -34.62 31.41 7.03
C HIS A 510 -34.41 29.99 6.44
N GLN A 511 -33.14 29.58 6.24
CA GLN A 511 -32.81 28.24 5.73
C GLN A 511 -33.34 27.12 6.64
N THR A 512 -33.34 27.34 7.95
CA THR A 512 -33.86 26.40 8.96
C THR A 512 -35.34 26.61 9.29
N GLN A 513 -36.04 27.42 8.52
CA GLN A 513 -37.45 27.74 8.73
C GLN A 513 -37.76 28.26 10.15
N ASN A 514 -36.78 28.90 10.79
CA ASN A 514 -36.83 29.35 12.19
C ASN A 514 -37.14 28.22 13.20
N GLN A 515 -36.78 26.97 12.89
CA GLN A 515 -37.01 25.81 13.75
C GLN A 515 -35.70 25.30 14.43
N ALA A 516 -34.55 25.89 14.13
CA ALA A 516 -33.28 25.53 14.75
C ALA A 516 -32.98 26.46 15.96
N PRO A 517 -33.01 25.93 17.20
CA PRO A 517 -32.69 26.72 18.41
C PRO A 517 -31.32 27.40 18.36
N GLU A 518 -30.31 26.72 17.80
CA GLU A 518 -28.95 27.22 17.68
C GLU A 518 -28.87 28.42 16.72
N ALA A 519 -29.60 28.38 15.61
CA ALA A 519 -29.66 29.50 14.66
C ALA A 519 -30.32 30.74 15.27
N LEU A 520 -31.40 30.55 16.03
CA LEU A 520 -32.08 31.64 16.74
C LEU A 520 -31.21 32.21 17.87
N ASP A 521 -30.41 31.38 18.55
CA ASP A 521 -29.48 31.84 19.58
C ASP A 521 -28.34 32.71 19.00
N VAL A 522 -27.81 32.35 17.83
CA VAL A 522 -26.86 33.18 17.09
C VAL A 522 -27.52 34.54 16.70
N LEU A 523 -28.75 34.51 16.23
CA LEU A 523 -29.48 35.72 15.88
C LEU A 523 -29.77 36.61 17.10
N ALA A 524 -30.13 36.01 18.23
CA ALA A 524 -30.34 36.73 19.49
C ALA A 524 -29.04 37.42 19.97
N SER A 525 -27.91 36.69 19.90
CA SER A 525 -26.60 37.23 20.24
C SER A 525 -26.18 38.37 19.31
N ALA A 526 -26.49 38.26 18.02
CA ALA A 526 -26.23 39.34 17.04
C ALA A 526 -27.09 40.59 17.32
N PHE A 527 -28.37 40.43 17.67
CA PHE A 527 -29.22 41.56 18.09
C PHE A 527 -28.69 42.23 19.37
N ALA A 528 -28.28 41.43 20.36
CA ALA A 528 -27.70 41.96 21.59
C ALA A 528 -26.41 42.74 21.32
N SER A 529 -25.51 42.20 20.49
CA SER A 529 -24.28 42.87 20.08
C SER A 529 -24.51 44.20 19.35
N ASN A 530 -25.66 44.33 18.66
CA ASN A 530 -26.08 45.55 18.00
C ASN A 530 -26.86 46.49 18.93
N GLY A 531 -26.96 46.20 20.23
CA GLY A 531 -27.69 47.00 21.21
C GLY A 531 -29.21 46.79 21.20
N ASN A 532 -29.76 45.95 20.33
CA ASN A 532 -31.20 45.67 20.27
C ASN A 532 -31.59 44.52 21.21
N PHE A 533 -31.62 44.85 22.53
CA PHE A 533 -31.88 43.85 23.57
C PHE A 533 -33.34 43.35 23.57
N SER A 534 -34.28 44.13 23.11
CA SER A 534 -35.69 43.68 23.00
C SER A 534 -35.82 42.51 22.02
N SER A 535 -35.32 42.66 20.80
CA SER A 535 -35.31 41.58 19.80
C SER A 535 -34.44 40.41 20.22
N ALA A 536 -33.32 40.68 20.97
CA ALA A 536 -32.48 39.61 21.48
C ALA A 536 -33.20 38.71 22.49
N VAL A 537 -33.95 39.32 23.42
CA VAL A 537 -34.77 38.61 24.42
C VAL A 537 -35.84 37.77 23.74
N GLU A 538 -36.65 38.37 22.87
CA GLU A 538 -37.73 37.68 22.14
C GLU A 538 -37.21 36.48 21.34
N THR A 539 -36.10 36.68 20.62
CA THR A 539 -35.49 35.61 19.80
C THR A 539 -34.91 34.48 20.65
N ALA A 540 -34.25 34.80 21.79
CA ALA A 540 -33.73 33.80 22.70
C ALA A 540 -34.84 33.02 23.41
N GLU A 541 -35.96 33.67 23.78
CA GLU A 541 -37.13 32.98 24.32
C GLU A 541 -37.75 32.01 23.32
N LYS A 542 -37.85 32.42 22.06
CA LYS A 542 -38.28 31.55 20.95
C LYS A 542 -37.32 30.35 20.81
N ALA A 543 -36.00 30.55 20.83
CA ALA A 543 -35.03 29.47 20.78
C ALA A 543 -35.23 28.46 21.92
N LEU A 544 -35.42 28.94 23.15
CA LEU A 544 -35.69 28.10 24.31
C LEU A 544 -37.02 27.33 24.20
N SER A 545 -38.05 27.92 23.59
CA SER A 545 -39.36 27.26 23.45
C SER A 545 -39.30 26.04 22.54
N LEU A 546 -38.37 26.01 21.58
CA LEU A 546 -38.16 24.89 20.65
C LEU A 546 -37.38 23.70 21.27
N LEU A 547 -36.67 23.93 22.40
CA LEU A 547 -35.97 22.88 23.09
C LEU A 547 -36.91 22.01 23.94
N LYS A 548 -36.59 20.71 24.04
CA LYS A 548 -37.26 19.82 24.98
C LYS A 548 -36.98 20.24 26.42
N GLU A 549 -37.90 19.97 27.34
CA GLU A 549 -37.84 20.39 28.73
C GLU A 549 -36.50 20.08 29.41
N LYS A 550 -35.96 18.86 29.22
CA LYS A 550 -34.70 18.42 29.78
C LYS A 550 -33.48 19.20 29.23
N GLU A 551 -33.53 19.57 27.94
CA GLU A 551 -32.47 20.34 27.26
C GLU A 551 -32.56 21.83 27.65
N ARG A 552 -33.78 22.34 27.81
CA ARG A 552 -34.05 23.74 28.21
C ARG A 552 -33.45 24.09 29.55
N GLN A 553 -33.52 23.17 30.54
CA GLN A 553 -33.03 23.44 31.90
C GLN A 553 -31.51 23.74 31.93
N ASN A 554 -30.71 23.08 31.11
CA ASN A 554 -29.25 23.20 31.08
C ASN A 554 -28.74 23.96 29.84
N SER A 555 -29.61 24.61 29.08
CA SER A 555 -29.21 25.28 27.83
C SER A 555 -28.36 26.51 28.10
N PRO A 556 -27.21 26.67 27.40
CA PRO A 556 -26.42 27.93 27.44
C PRO A 556 -27.23 29.17 26.99
N ILE A 557 -28.31 28.99 26.18
CA ILE A 557 -29.20 30.08 25.74
C ILE A 557 -29.82 30.75 26.96
N LYS A 558 -30.13 30.01 28.02
CA LYS A 558 -30.74 30.56 29.25
C LYS A 558 -29.81 31.56 29.94
N VAL A 559 -28.50 31.28 29.94
CA VAL A 559 -27.51 32.19 30.51
C VAL A 559 -27.44 33.48 29.70
N ARG A 560 -27.40 33.36 28.38
CA ARG A 560 -27.37 34.50 27.46
C ARG A 560 -28.66 35.33 27.55
N LEU A 561 -29.80 34.70 27.64
CA LEU A 561 -31.09 35.41 27.84
C LEU A 561 -31.09 36.25 29.11
N GLN A 562 -30.51 35.77 30.21
CA GLN A 562 -30.39 36.56 31.46
C GLN A 562 -29.50 37.79 31.28
N LEU A 563 -28.42 37.68 30.47
CA LEU A 563 -27.57 38.81 30.14
C LEU A 563 -28.34 39.85 29.30
N PHE A 564 -29.04 39.38 28.28
CA PHE A 564 -29.81 40.24 27.37
C PHE A 564 -30.91 41.00 28.12
N ARG A 565 -31.63 40.36 29.04
CA ARG A 565 -32.61 41.03 29.93
C ARG A 565 -32.01 42.12 30.80
N LYS A 566 -30.68 42.03 31.10
CA LYS A 566 -29.92 43.03 31.85
C LYS A 566 -29.29 44.11 30.94
N GLY A 567 -29.56 44.10 29.66
CA GLY A 567 -28.93 45.00 28.69
C GLY A 567 -27.43 44.74 28.49
N LYS A 568 -26.97 43.49 28.70
CA LYS A 568 -25.59 43.11 28.55
C LYS A 568 -25.41 42.15 27.37
N ILE A 569 -24.31 42.33 26.61
CA ILE A 569 -23.92 41.41 25.56
C ILE A 569 -23.21 40.19 26.15
N PHE A 570 -23.27 39.08 25.46
CA PHE A 570 -22.46 37.90 25.73
C PHE A 570 -21.13 38.03 24.97
N ILE A 571 -20.04 37.75 25.62
CA ILE A 571 -18.68 37.75 25.03
C ILE A 571 -18.04 36.41 25.35
N LEU A 572 -17.33 35.82 24.39
CA LEU A 572 -16.60 34.58 24.59
C LEU A 572 -15.49 34.77 25.62
N ASN A 573 -15.34 33.83 26.53
CA ASN A 573 -14.25 33.78 27.55
C ASN A 573 -14.29 34.91 28.59
N GLN A 574 -15.42 35.55 28.82
CA GLN A 574 -15.68 36.47 29.94
C GLN A 574 -16.57 35.88 31.02
#